data_16708ec1e26e9a6f2dd9b3cf692feb7f
#
_entry.id   16708ec1e26e9a6f2dd9b3cf692feb7f
#
_cell.length_a   1.000
_cell.length_b   1.000
_cell.length_c   1.000
_cell.angle_alpha   90.00
_cell.angle_beta   90.00
_cell.angle_gamma   90.00
#
_symmetry.space_group_name_H-M   'P 1'
#
loop_
_entity.id
_entity.type
_entity.pdbx_description
1 polymer ?
#
loop_
_entity_poly.entity_id
_entity_poly.type
_entity_poly.pdbx_seq_one_letter_code
_entity_poly.pdbx_strand_id
1 'polypeptide(L)'
;NVGITGSHIRGINSSGMVAIKDKEVTQADLARVMETARAINISSDQRLLLVAPQEFVIDGQEVKEPIGMSGMRLEAKVHIVTGAQSAAENIIKCVRRCGLEVDQLLLNPQSSSLAVLSEDERELGVVCVDIGAGTTDVAIFANGSIRHTAVIPIAGDLITSDIAMALRTPTKDAEEIKVEHGVAKQLLADPSDQVEVPGLGDR
;
A
#
# COMPACT_ATOMS: atom_id res chain seq x y z
N ASN A 1 -1.40 2.31 16.16
CA ASN A 1 -0.98 2.24 14.78
C ASN A 1 -1.69 3.30 13.96
N VAL A 2 -1.05 3.82 12.91
CA VAL A 2 -1.60 4.84 12.03
C VAL A 2 -1.31 4.49 10.59
N GLY A 3 -2.31 4.64 9.71
CA GLY A 3 -2.17 4.39 8.27
C GLY A 3 -1.45 5.53 7.55
N ILE A 4 -0.71 5.19 6.51
CA ILE A 4 -0.08 6.14 5.59
C ILE A 4 -0.30 5.71 4.15
N THR A 5 -0.70 6.66 3.30
CA THR A 5 -0.75 6.55 1.85
C THR A 5 -0.41 7.89 1.22
N GLY A 6 -0.35 7.96 -0.10
CA GLY A 6 -0.11 9.18 -0.87
C GLY A 6 0.78 8.94 -2.08
N SER A 7 0.77 9.89 -3.00
CA SER A 7 1.57 9.84 -4.24
C SER A 7 3.09 9.80 -4.04
N HIS A 8 3.54 10.02 -2.80
CA HIS A 8 4.95 9.93 -2.40
C HIS A 8 5.42 8.52 -2.04
N ILE A 9 4.50 7.54 -1.95
CA ILE A 9 4.83 6.14 -1.65
C ILE A 9 5.48 5.50 -2.88
N ARG A 10 6.56 4.74 -2.65
CA ARG A 10 7.29 4.01 -3.68
C ARG A 10 7.56 2.58 -3.22
N GLY A 11 7.20 1.61 -4.04
CA GLY A 11 7.50 0.20 -3.84
C GLY A 11 8.60 -0.24 -4.80
N ILE A 12 9.60 -0.95 -4.30
CA ILE A 12 10.69 -1.52 -5.09
C ILE A 12 11.01 -2.92 -4.60
N ASN A 13 11.44 -3.79 -5.50
CA ASN A 13 11.93 -5.10 -5.14
C ASN A 13 13.46 -5.06 -5.06
N SER A 14 14.00 -5.74 -4.06
CA SER A 14 15.44 -5.88 -3.83
C SER A 14 15.79 -7.31 -3.49
N SER A 15 17.04 -7.67 -3.62
CA SER A 15 17.56 -8.97 -3.18
C SER A 15 18.88 -8.80 -2.43
N GLY A 16 19.11 -9.69 -1.50
CA GLY A 16 20.38 -9.82 -0.79
C GLY A 16 20.85 -11.26 -0.81
N MET A 17 22.16 -11.45 -0.69
CA MET A 17 22.78 -12.77 -0.72
C MET A 17 23.91 -12.84 0.29
N VAL A 18 23.99 -13.95 1.02
CA VAL A 18 25.07 -14.23 1.98
C VAL A 18 25.56 -15.67 1.85
N ALA A 19 26.83 -15.90 2.17
CA ALA A 19 27.35 -17.25 2.34
C ALA A 19 26.90 -17.82 3.70
N ILE A 20 26.50 -19.10 3.71
CA ILE A 20 26.14 -19.85 4.91
C ILE A 20 27.45 -20.38 5.53
N LYS A 21 27.73 -20.04 6.79
CA LYS A 21 29.04 -20.34 7.41
C LYS A 21 29.18 -21.81 7.81
N ASP A 22 28.16 -22.40 8.40
CA ASP A 22 28.20 -23.72 9.02
C ASP A 22 27.47 -24.79 8.19
N LYS A 23 27.29 -24.55 6.89
CA LYS A 23 26.55 -25.41 5.95
C LYS A 23 25.06 -25.62 6.30
N GLU A 24 24.57 -24.98 7.35
CA GLU A 24 23.19 -25.00 7.82
C GLU A 24 22.74 -23.55 8.08
N VAL A 25 21.59 -23.17 7.60
CA VAL A 25 21.05 -21.82 7.73
C VAL A 25 20.64 -21.56 9.18
N THR A 26 21.24 -20.57 9.78
CA THR A 26 20.93 -20.10 11.13
C THR A 26 20.07 -18.85 11.12
N GLN A 27 19.49 -18.51 12.28
CA GLN A 27 18.79 -17.23 12.46
C GLN A 27 19.69 -16.02 12.18
N ALA A 28 21.01 -16.14 12.48
CA ALA A 28 22.00 -15.11 12.20
C ALA A 28 22.22 -14.92 10.67
N ASP A 29 22.19 -16.00 9.90
CA ASP A 29 22.29 -15.94 8.44
C ASP A 29 21.05 -15.29 7.84
N LEU A 30 19.86 -15.64 8.36
CA LEU A 30 18.61 -15.00 7.96
C LEU A 30 18.63 -13.49 8.24
N ALA A 31 19.06 -13.07 9.42
CA ALA A 31 19.20 -11.66 9.75
C ALA A 31 20.17 -10.94 8.80
N ARG A 32 21.33 -11.54 8.51
CA ARG A 32 22.34 -10.97 7.60
C ARG A 32 21.83 -10.84 6.16
N VAL A 33 21.13 -11.85 5.63
CA VAL A 33 20.61 -11.78 4.26
C VAL A 33 19.52 -10.74 4.14
N MET A 34 18.65 -10.62 5.15
CA MET A 34 17.63 -9.57 5.21
C MET A 34 18.25 -8.18 5.32
N GLU A 35 19.32 -8.01 6.10
CA GLU A 35 20.04 -6.74 6.18
C GLU A 35 20.70 -6.38 4.84
N THR A 36 21.29 -7.36 4.15
CA THR A 36 21.85 -7.18 2.80
C THR A 36 20.76 -6.80 1.79
N ALA A 37 19.60 -7.47 1.82
CA ALA A 37 18.48 -7.16 0.94
C ALA A 37 17.89 -5.76 1.21
N ARG A 38 17.93 -5.27 2.46
CA ARG A 38 17.52 -3.93 2.88
C ARG A 38 18.50 -2.82 2.49
N ALA A 39 19.77 -3.15 2.20
CA ALA A 39 20.85 -2.19 1.97
C ALA A 39 20.71 -1.52 0.58
N ILE A 40 19.59 -0.84 0.37
CA ILE A 40 19.34 0.00 -0.81
C ILE A 40 19.67 1.46 -0.50
N ASN A 41 20.02 2.21 -1.53
CA ASN A 41 20.25 3.64 -1.36
C ASN A 41 18.89 4.37 -1.24
N ILE A 42 18.50 4.71 -0.02
CA ILE A 42 17.32 5.51 0.28
C ILE A 42 17.77 6.95 0.47
N SER A 43 17.18 7.89 -0.29
CA SER A 43 17.50 9.31 -0.15
C SER A 43 17.06 9.85 1.23
N SER A 44 17.71 10.89 1.72
CA SER A 44 17.50 11.43 3.08
C SER A 44 16.09 12.01 3.31
N ASP A 45 15.37 12.31 2.24
CA ASP A 45 13.98 12.78 2.26
C ASP A 45 12.95 11.64 2.29
N GLN A 46 13.42 10.39 2.20
CA GLN A 46 12.59 9.18 2.22
C GLN A 46 12.75 8.42 3.54
N ARG A 47 11.66 7.83 3.97
CA ARG A 47 11.57 6.95 5.14
C ARG A 47 11.20 5.54 4.70
N LEU A 48 11.90 4.55 5.23
CA LEU A 48 11.52 3.15 5.09
C LEU A 48 10.23 2.88 5.89
N LEU A 49 9.20 2.36 5.21
CA LEU A 49 7.90 2.07 5.79
C LEU A 49 7.67 0.56 5.94
N LEU A 50 8.11 -0.23 4.95
CA LEU A 50 7.91 -1.68 4.94
C LEU A 50 9.12 -2.38 4.31
N VAL A 51 9.50 -3.53 4.88
CA VAL A 51 10.35 -4.54 4.24
C VAL A 51 9.62 -5.86 4.38
N ALA A 52 9.07 -6.38 3.29
CA ALA A 52 8.33 -7.63 3.26
C ALA A 52 9.16 -8.71 2.55
N PRO A 53 9.53 -9.80 3.22
CA PRO A 53 10.14 -10.94 2.55
C PRO A 53 9.19 -11.51 1.50
N GLN A 54 9.73 -11.86 0.33
CA GLN A 54 8.99 -12.49 -0.76
C GLN A 54 9.36 -13.95 -0.93
N GLU A 55 10.64 -14.22 -1.02
CA GLU A 55 11.20 -15.55 -1.28
C GLU A 55 12.56 -15.68 -0.61
N PHE A 56 12.86 -16.90 -0.15
CA PHE A 56 14.21 -17.32 0.19
C PHE A 56 14.69 -18.36 -0.83
N VAL A 57 15.97 -18.29 -1.17
CA VAL A 57 16.57 -19.24 -2.13
C VAL A 57 17.86 -19.78 -1.53
N ILE A 58 17.99 -21.12 -1.47
CA ILE A 58 19.22 -21.80 -1.03
C ILE A 58 19.79 -22.54 -2.23
N ASP A 59 21.02 -22.19 -2.64
CA ASP A 59 21.74 -22.79 -3.78
C ASP A 59 20.91 -22.91 -5.07
N GLY A 60 20.00 -21.91 -5.30
CA GLY A 60 19.14 -21.86 -6.49
C GLY A 60 17.76 -22.53 -6.32
N GLN A 61 17.44 -23.08 -5.14
CA GLN A 61 16.12 -23.64 -4.84
C GLN A 61 15.33 -22.70 -3.94
N GLU A 62 14.08 -22.40 -4.32
CA GLU A 62 13.15 -21.62 -3.51
C GLU A 62 12.71 -22.43 -2.29
N VAL A 63 12.69 -21.77 -1.13
CA VAL A 63 12.29 -22.36 0.15
C VAL A 63 11.43 -21.38 0.94
N LYS A 64 10.40 -21.87 1.63
CA LYS A 64 9.55 -21.04 2.49
C LYS A 64 10.21 -20.77 3.85
N GLU A 65 10.77 -21.80 4.45
CA GLU A 65 11.42 -21.75 5.78
C GLU A 65 12.88 -22.16 5.63
N PRO A 66 13.81 -21.22 5.51
CA PRO A 66 15.22 -21.54 5.26
C PRO A 66 15.98 -22.03 6.49
N ILE A 67 15.51 -21.72 7.72
CA ILE A 67 16.26 -22.05 8.95
C ILE A 67 16.36 -23.58 9.13
N GLY A 68 17.56 -24.07 9.45
CA GLY A 68 17.86 -25.48 9.60
C GLY A 68 18.11 -26.23 8.30
N MET A 69 17.95 -25.59 7.15
CA MET A 69 18.25 -26.19 5.85
C MET A 69 19.75 -26.12 5.54
N SER A 70 20.27 -27.17 4.91
CA SER A 70 21.67 -27.23 4.50
C SER A 70 21.89 -26.51 3.16
N GLY A 71 22.99 -25.78 3.04
CA GLY A 71 23.37 -25.09 1.81
C GLY A 71 24.66 -24.28 1.96
N MET A 72 25.09 -23.69 0.87
CA MET A 72 26.27 -22.84 0.83
C MET A 72 25.92 -21.36 0.71
N ARG A 73 24.80 -21.04 0.07
CA ARG A 73 24.39 -19.67 -0.26
C ARG A 73 22.91 -19.46 0.02
N LEU A 74 22.61 -18.45 0.81
CA LEU A 74 21.25 -17.99 1.08
C LEU A 74 21.00 -16.65 0.38
N GLU A 75 19.93 -16.57 -0.39
CA GLU A 75 19.42 -15.34 -1.00
C GLU A 75 18.03 -15.03 -0.43
N ALA A 76 17.74 -13.76 -0.20
CA ALA A 76 16.40 -13.26 0.13
C ALA A 76 15.96 -12.23 -0.89
N LYS A 77 14.75 -12.38 -1.41
CA LYS A 77 14.07 -11.36 -2.20
C LYS A 77 13.06 -10.65 -1.30
N VAL A 78 13.01 -9.34 -1.37
CA VAL A 78 12.17 -8.51 -0.51
C VAL A 78 11.44 -7.44 -1.32
N HIS A 79 10.23 -7.09 -0.89
CA HIS A 79 9.55 -5.88 -1.32
C HIS A 79 9.78 -4.79 -0.28
N ILE A 80 10.30 -3.66 -0.72
CA ILE A 80 10.63 -2.51 0.13
C ILE A 80 9.71 -1.37 -0.26
N VAL A 81 9.08 -0.73 0.73
CA VAL A 81 8.27 0.45 0.49
C VAL A 81 8.82 1.62 1.28
N THR A 82 8.98 2.74 0.59
CA THR A 82 9.41 4.02 1.16
C THR A 82 8.32 5.08 0.96
N GLY A 83 8.38 6.13 1.76
CA GLY A 83 7.53 7.29 1.64
C GLY A 83 8.24 8.56 2.08
N ALA A 84 7.71 9.73 1.73
CA ALA A 84 8.31 10.99 2.12
C ALA A 84 8.41 11.13 3.64
N GLN A 85 9.61 11.45 4.14
CA GLN A 85 9.88 11.66 5.55
C GLN A 85 8.96 12.74 6.15
N SER A 86 8.78 13.84 5.42
CA SER A 86 7.93 14.96 5.85
C SER A 86 6.45 14.58 6.01
N ALA A 87 5.93 13.72 5.13
CA ALA A 87 4.55 13.23 5.25
C ALA A 87 4.38 12.36 6.50
N ALA A 88 5.30 11.43 6.73
CA ALA A 88 5.30 10.60 7.93
C ALA A 88 5.38 11.43 9.21
N GLU A 89 6.27 12.42 9.26
CA GLU A 89 6.41 13.32 10.41
C GLU A 89 5.14 14.16 10.65
N ASN A 90 4.50 14.63 9.59
CA ASN A 90 3.26 15.42 9.73
C ASN A 90 2.13 14.57 10.31
N ILE A 91 1.96 13.32 9.87
CA ILE A 91 0.99 12.39 10.45
C ILE A 91 1.28 12.19 11.95
N ILE A 92 2.53 11.88 12.31
CA ILE A 92 2.94 11.68 13.70
C ILE A 92 2.66 12.94 14.55
N LYS A 93 2.98 14.14 14.02
CA LYS A 93 2.70 15.41 14.71
C LYS A 93 1.20 15.64 14.93
N CYS A 94 0.36 15.32 13.94
CA CYS A 94 -1.08 15.45 14.07
C CYS A 94 -1.64 14.54 15.18
N VAL A 95 -1.22 13.27 15.21
CA VAL A 95 -1.64 12.30 16.22
C VAL A 95 -1.19 12.74 17.62
N ARG A 96 0.06 13.20 17.77
CA ARG A 96 0.59 13.68 19.04
C ARG A 96 -0.15 14.92 19.57
N ARG A 97 -0.60 15.81 18.69
CA ARG A 97 -1.44 16.96 19.09
C ARG A 97 -2.79 16.55 19.69
N CYS A 98 -3.26 15.34 19.38
CA CYS A 98 -4.46 14.75 19.99
C CYS A 98 -4.16 14.02 21.32
N GLY A 99 -2.94 14.12 21.84
CA GLY A 99 -2.53 13.45 23.09
C GLY A 99 -2.25 11.96 22.94
N LEU A 100 -2.07 11.46 21.71
CA LEU A 100 -1.80 10.06 21.40
C LEU A 100 -0.35 9.87 20.93
N GLU A 101 0.22 8.70 21.16
CA GLU A 101 1.51 8.29 20.61
C GLU A 101 1.33 7.37 19.39
N VAL A 102 2.24 7.50 18.44
CA VAL A 102 2.30 6.63 17.25
C VAL A 102 3.34 5.55 17.50
N ASP A 103 2.86 4.33 17.64
CA ASP A 103 3.71 3.15 17.79
C ASP A 103 4.28 2.75 16.41
N GLN A 104 3.42 2.63 15.40
CA GLN A 104 3.81 2.21 14.06
C GLN A 104 3.03 2.94 12.97
N LEU A 105 3.71 3.25 11.85
CA LEU A 105 3.10 3.65 10.60
C LEU A 105 2.91 2.41 9.71
N LEU A 106 1.69 2.17 9.26
CA LEU A 106 1.32 1.06 8.40
C LEU A 106 0.88 1.59 7.03
N LEU A 107 1.22 0.89 5.97
CA LEU A 107 0.67 1.18 4.65
C LEU A 107 -0.82 0.88 4.60
N ASN A 108 -1.63 1.80 4.05
CA ASN A 108 -3.07 1.58 3.93
C ASN A 108 -3.39 0.27 3.19
N PRO A 109 -2.84 -0.04 2.00
CA PRO A 109 -3.16 -1.28 1.30
C PRO A 109 -2.75 -2.55 2.07
N GLN A 110 -1.73 -2.46 2.92
CA GLN A 110 -1.38 -3.56 3.82
C GLN A 110 -2.43 -3.75 4.90
N SER A 111 -2.88 -2.66 5.52
CA SER A 111 -3.91 -2.71 6.57
C SER A 111 -5.24 -3.21 6.04
N SER A 112 -5.66 -2.71 4.87
CA SER A 112 -6.88 -3.13 4.18
C SER A 112 -6.83 -4.61 3.80
N SER A 113 -5.68 -5.07 3.27
CA SER A 113 -5.50 -6.48 2.92
C SER A 113 -5.57 -7.43 4.12
N LEU A 114 -5.07 -7.00 5.29
CA LEU A 114 -5.17 -7.79 6.52
C LEU A 114 -6.61 -7.91 7.01
N ALA A 115 -7.45 -6.92 6.72
CA ALA A 115 -8.85 -6.91 7.14
C ALA A 115 -9.77 -7.72 6.22
N VAL A 116 -9.47 -7.82 4.93
CA VAL A 116 -10.41 -8.37 3.93
C VAL A 116 -9.95 -9.66 3.25
N LEU A 117 -8.64 -9.97 3.24
CA LEU A 117 -8.10 -11.13 2.55
C LEU A 117 -7.85 -12.30 3.51
N SER A 118 -8.27 -13.49 3.10
CA SER A 118 -7.88 -14.76 3.73
C SER A 118 -6.43 -15.14 3.41
N GLU A 119 -5.88 -16.09 4.15
CA GLU A 119 -4.54 -16.64 3.89
C GLU A 119 -4.50 -17.36 2.54
N ASP A 120 -5.54 -18.12 2.21
CA ASP A 120 -5.64 -18.86 0.95
C ASP A 120 -5.64 -17.91 -0.27
N GLU A 121 -6.37 -16.79 -0.21
CA GLU A 121 -6.35 -15.80 -1.28
C GLU A 121 -4.96 -15.20 -1.49
N ARG A 122 -4.26 -14.89 -0.39
CA ARG A 122 -2.87 -14.39 -0.46
C ARG A 122 -1.89 -15.43 -1.01
N GLU A 123 -2.10 -16.71 -0.71
CA GLU A 123 -1.28 -17.80 -1.23
C GLU A 123 -1.54 -18.03 -2.73
N LEU A 124 -2.81 -18.11 -3.15
CA LEU A 124 -3.20 -18.36 -4.55
C LEU A 124 -2.90 -17.20 -5.49
N GLY A 125 -2.88 -16.00 -4.96
CA GLY A 125 -2.67 -14.78 -5.73
C GLY A 125 -3.92 -13.91 -5.80
N VAL A 126 -3.79 -12.66 -5.32
CA VAL A 126 -4.89 -11.69 -5.25
C VAL A 126 -4.38 -10.27 -5.38
N VAL A 127 -5.22 -9.41 -5.94
CA VAL A 127 -5.00 -7.96 -5.96
C VAL A 127 -5.97 -7.31 -4.97
N CYS A 128 -5.44 -6.63 -3.97
CA CYS A 128 -6.21 -5.76 -3.09
C CYS A 128 -6.19 -4.34 -3.64
N VAL A 129 -7.38 -3.77 -3.86
CA VAL A 129 -7.55 -2.40 -4.34
C VAL A 129 -8.32 -1.62 -3.27
N ASP A 130 -7.70 -0.60 -2.72
CA ASP A 130 -8.26 0.29 -1.70
C ASP A 130 -8.52 1.65 -2.35
N ILE A 131 -9.79 1.96 -2.60
CA ILE A 131 -10.21 3.20 -3.26
C ILE A 131 -10.66 4.19 -2.19
N GLY A 132 -9.82 5.18 -1.92
CA GLY A 132 -10.08 6.24 -0.95
C GLY A 132 -10.69 7.49 -1.57
N ALA A 133 -10.51 8.62 -0.91
CA ALA A 133 -10.90 9.93 -1.40
C ALA A 133 -9.88 10.47 -2.42
N GLY A 134 -8.60 10.55 -2.06
CA GLY A 134 -7.55 11.13 -2.89
C GLY A 134 -6.66 10.13 -3.62
N THR A 135 -6.60 8.87 -3.16
CA THR A 135 -5.74 7.83 -3.73
C THR A 135 -6.46 6.49 -3.88
N THR A 136 -6.06 5.75 -4.90
CA THR A 136 -6.35 4.33 -5.05
C THR A 136 -5.06 3.56 -4.80
N ASP A 137 -5.03 2.77 -3.75
CA ASP A 137 -3.90 1.99 -3.32
C ASP A 137 -4.05 0.54 -3.79
N VAL A 138 -2.97 -0.03 -4.32
CA VAL A 138 -2.96 -1.39 -4.87
C VAL A 138 -1.88 -2.20 -4.19
N ALA A 139 -2.21 -3.40 -3.73
CA ALA A 139 -1.26 -4.40 -3.27
C ALA A 139 -1.52 -5.74 -3.98
N ILE A 140 -0.47 -6.34 -4.54
CA ILE A 140 -0.52 -7.64 -5.20
C ILE A 140 0.16 -8.66 -4.31
N PHE A 141 -0.55 -9.74 -4.03
CA PHE A 141 -0.07 -10.88 -3.24
C PHE A 141 0.04 -12.12 -4.11
N ALA A 142 1.03 -12.93 -3.86
CA ALA A 142 1.15 -14.29 -4.37
C ALA A 142 2.12 -15.08 -3.46
N ASN A 143 1.86 -16.36 -3.27
CA ASN A 143 2.61 -17.24 -2.38
C ASN A 143 2.70 -16.68 -0.95
N GLY A 144 1.60 -16.09 -0.46
CA GLY A 144 1.49 -15.50 0.87
C GLY A 144 2.20 -14.16 1.08
N SER A 145 2.91 -13.64 0.07
CA SER A 145 3.77 -12.45 0.20
C SER A 145 3.35 -11.31 -0.71
N ILE A 146 3.65 -10.07 -0.29
CA ILE A 146 3.46 -8.88 -1.12
C ILE A 146 4.50 -8.89 -2.26
N ARG A 147 4.01 -8.90 -3.50
CA ARG A 147 4.84 -8.89 -4.71
C ARG A 147 5.03 -7.49 -5.28
N HIS A 148 4.00 -6.66 -5.15
CA HIS A 148 4.02 -5.30 -5.68
C HIS A 148 3.05 -4.41 -4.91
N THR A 149 3.39 -3.13 -4.79
CA THR A 149 2.50 -2.08 -4.29
C THR A 149 2.56 -0.88 -5.23
N ALA A 150 1.42 -0.23 -5.42
CA ALA A 150 1.33 1.02 -6.19
C ALA A 150 0.30 1.95 -5.55
N VAL A 151 0.49 3.24 -5.75
CA VAL A 151 -0.48 4.28 -5.36
C VAL A 151 -0.81 5.12 -6.59
N ILE A 152 -2.08 5.18 -6.91
CA ILE A 152 -2.63 5.94 -8.03
C ILE A 152 -3.32 7.17 -7.44
N PRO A 153 -2.91 8.41 -7.77
CA PRO A 153 -3.49 9.64 -7.23
C PRO A 153 -4.81 10.00 -7.94
N ILE A 154 -5.72 9.03 -8.07
CA ILE A 154 -7.04 9.15 -8.67
C ILE A 154 -8.00 8.33 -7.80
N ALA A 155 -9.04 8.98 -7.25
CA ALA A 155 -10.05 8.33 -6.41
C ALA A 155 -11.33 9.18 -6.31
N GLY A 156 -12.11 9.03 -5.25
CA GLY A 156 -13.42 9.62 -5.10
C GLY A 156 -13.50 11.14 -5.25
N ASP A 157 -12.48 11.88 -4.81
CA ASP A 157 -12.45 13.34 -4.90
C ASP A 157 -12.38 13.85 -6.35
N LEU A 158 -11.74 13.08 -7.25
CA LEU A 158 -11.72 13.44 -8.66
C LEU A 158 -13.13 13.36 -9.28
N ILE A 159 -13.87 12.30 -8.94
CA ILE A 159 -15.26 12.15 -9.38
C ILE A 159 -16.12 13.32 -8.89
N THR A 160 -15.97 13.69 -7.61
CA THR A 160 -16.66 14.85 -7.03
C THR A 160 -16.31 16.15 -7.76
N SER A 161 -15.03 16.34 -8.04
CA SER A 161 -14.54 17.52 -8.79
C SER A 161 -15.10 17.57 -10.20
N ASP A 162 -15.16 16.45 -10.90
CA ASP A 162 -15.72 16.35 -12.25
C ASP A 162 -17.23 16.67 -12.25
N ILE A 163 -17.99 16.18 -11.27
CA ILE A 163 -19.41 16.52 -11.09
C ILE A 163 -19.55 18.01 -10.81
N ALA A 164 -18.77 18.57 -9.90
CA ALA A 164 -18.82 19.99 -9.55
C ALA A 164 -18.57 20.89 -10.76
N MET A 165 -17.59 20.55 -11.60
CA MET A 165 -17.26 21.27 -12.81
C MET A 165 -18.36 21.11 -13.90
N ALA A 166 -18.82 19.89 -14.13
CA ALA A 166 -19.80 19.60 -15.17
C ALA A 166 -21.15 20.27 -14.89
N LEU A 167 -21.60 20.22 -13.63
CA LEU A 167 -22.88 20.77 -13.19
C LEU A 167 -22.79 22.23 -12.70
N ARG A 168 -21.59 22.78 -12.59
CA ARG A 168 -21.33 24.13 -12.03
C ARG A 168 -21.95 24.31 -10.64
N THR A 169 -21.76 23.34 -9.77
CA THR A 169 -22.28 23.28 -8.41
C THR A 169 -21.15 23.32 -7.39
N PRO A 170 -21.36 23.76 -6.15
CA PRO A 170 -20.37 23.67 -5.09
C PRO A 170 -19.89 22.23 -4.87
N THR A 171 -18.61 22.05 -4.49
CA THR A 171 -18.02 20.72 -4.26
C THR A 171 -18.78 19.89 -3.23
N LYS A 172 -19.34 20.56 -2.20
CA LYS A 172 -20.15 19.88 -1.19
C LYS A 172 -21.40 19.25 -1.79
N ASP A 173 -22.13 20.01 -2.62
CA ASP A 173 -23.35 19.54 -3.26
C ASP A 173 -23.02 18.47 -4.32
N ALA A 174 -21.89 18.60 -5.02
CA ALA A 174 -21.39 17.57 -5.92
C ALA A 174 -21.09 16.24 -5.21
N GLU A 175 -20.54 16.31 -3.98
CA GLU A 175 -20.30 15.12 -3.15
C GLU A 175 -21.63 14.46 -2.73
N GLU A 176 -22.61 15.26 -2.31
CA GLU A 176 -23.96 14.76 -1.99
C GLU A 176 -24.61 14.08 -3.19
N ILE A 177 -24.56 14.71 -4.37
CA ILE A 177 -25.07 14.14 -5.64
C ILE A 177 -24.36 12.82 -5.96
N LYS A 178 -23.03 12.77 -5.83
CA LYS A 178 -22.25 11.54 -6.06
C LYS A 178 -22.70 10.40 -5.13
N VAL A 179 -22.88 10.68 -3.85
CA VAL A 179 -23.19 9.66 -2.83
C VAL A 179 -24.63 9.18 -2.96
N GLU A 180 -25.57 10.07 -3.22
CA GLU A 180 -27.01 9.76 -3.23
C GLU A 180 -27.48 9.21 -4.59
N HIS A 181 -26.92 9.70 -5.68
CA HIS A 181 -27.40 9.41 -7.04
C HIS A 181 -26.38 8.73 -7.94
N GLY A 182 -25.10 8.61 -7.47
CA GLY A 182 -24.04 8.00 -8.25
C GLY A 182 -24.25 6.51 -8.48
N VAL A 183 -24.11 6.07 -9.73
CA VAL A 183 -24.16 4.65 -10.12
C VAL A 183 -22.91 4.26 -10.91
N ALA A 184 -22.40 3.05 -10.68
CA ALA A 184 -21.20 2.55 -11.35
C ALA A 184 -21.41 2.21 -12.84
N LYS A 185 -22.64 2.00 -13.26
CA LYS A 185 -23.01 1.68 -14.65
C LYS A 185 -24.23 2.49 -15.06
N GLN A 186 -24.17 3.12 -16.23
CA GLN A 186 -25.28 3.88 -16.80
C GLN A 186 -26.60 3.10 -16.85
N LEU A 187 -26.55 1.78 -17.09
CA LEU A 187 -27.75 0.91 -17.11
C LEU A 187 -28.45 0.78 -15.75
N LEU A 188 -27.81 1.19 -14.66
CA LEU A 188 -28.40 1.19 -13.31
C LEU A 188 -29.08 2.50 -12.98
N ALA A 189 -28.88 3.55 -13.79
CA ALA A 189 -29.58 4.81 -13.65
C ALA A 189 -30.97 4.72 -14.28
N ASP A 190 -32.00 5.19 -13.57
CA ASP A 190 -33.33 5.36 -14.17
C ASP A 190 -33.33 6.64 -15.04
N PRO A 191 -33.62 6.54 -16.35
CA PRO A 191 -33.69 7.72 -17.22
C PRO A 191 -34.70 8.78 -16.82
N SER A 192 -35.65 8.42 -15.95
CA SER A 192 -36.67 9.34 -15.42
C SER A 192 -36.25 10.06 -14.15
N ASP A 193 -35.14 9.64 -13.52
CA ASP A 193 -34.63 10.27 -12.31
C ASP A 193 -34.21 11.72 -12.59
N GLN A 194 -34.65 12.60 -11.71
CA GLN A 194 -34.26 14.01 -11.72
C GLN A 194 -33.53 14.35 -10.43
N VAL A 195 -32.38 14.98 -10.58
CA VAL A 195 -31.57 15.45 -9.46
C VAL A 195 -31.59 16.97 -9.43
N GLU A 196 -31.96 17.53 -8.28
CA GLU A 196 -31.88 18.97 -8.06
C GLU A 196 -30.41 19.38 -7.89
N VAL A 197 -29.95 20.33 -8.72
CA VAL A 197 -28.57 20.79 -8.70
C VAL A 197 -28.56 22.23 -8.18
N PRO A 198 -28.07 22.47 -6.95
CA PRO A 198 -27.84 23.81 -6.44
C PRO A 198 -26.79 24.55 -7.30
N GLY A 199 -27.16 25.65 -7.93
CA GLY A 199 -26.27 26.49 -8.70
C GLY A 199 -25.30 27.26 -7.80
N LEU A 200 -24.12 27.64 -8.36
CA LEU A 200 -23.32 28.71 -7.78
C LEU A 200 -24.13 29.98 -7.92
N GLY A 201 -24.96 30.30 -6.90
CA GLY A 201 -25.86 31.42 -6.95
C GLY A 201 -25.20 32.71 -7.42
N ASP A 202 -25.92 33.51 -8.19
CA ASP A 202 -25.51 34.86 -8.54
C ASP A 202 -25.24 35.64 -7.25
N ARG A 203 -23.93 35.91 -7.00
CA ARG A 203 -23.45 36.83 -5.98
C ARG A 203 -23.25 38.21 -6.57
#